data_1932a23f786a8385a2f48d50f4c55ebd
#
_entry.id   1932a23f786a8385a2f48d50f4c55ebd
#
_cell.length_a   1.000
_cell.length_b   1.000
_cell.length_c   1.000
_cell.angle_alpha   90.00
_cell.angle_beta   90.00
_cell.angle_gamma   90.00
#
_symmetry.space_group_name_H-M   'P 1'
#
loop_
_entity.id
_entity.type
_entity.pdbx_description
1 polymer ?
#
loop_
_entity_poly.entity_id
_entity_poly.type
_entity_poly.pdbx_seq_one_letter_code
_entity_poly.pdbx_strand_id
1 'polypeptide(L)'
;MLCGPLRYVIDPKTQAIQQGIQRIVRPRFTGIRLSAYEPDASFNQILDMLCAHAARNELIVDDALEAASNGRHPLILSKRKKHAEELFRLLNDRRHEPILLTGEIGAKERKAILNSLPGFEHEHRIIVATESLLSEGFDLSYLDTLFIATPISWDGSVTQQVGRLHRSHEGKQQVEIFDYIDLSIPMLARMYQKRLKTYAKLGYEIYSAEDSEQPDYNILIEPANAIEALIKDITGATKSAFIAASYASAACLTKLTTTLAGAAARGITLEVYVASPPRDDAKAIFAEMNVDYSVKAKGRLCAAVIDEETVWYGTIPLLAFPKKEDRSIRFKSNEVAAEFLSEIQQ
;
A
#
# COMPACT_ATOMS: atom_id res chain seq x y z
N MET A 1 15.20 -18.72 30.05
CA MET A 1 14.22 -17.92 30.79
C MET A 1 12.84 -18.37 30.34
N LEU A 2 12.09 -19.08 31.17
CA LEU A 2 10.73 -19.53 30.86
C LEU A 2 9.78 -18.38 31.17
N CYS A 3 9.35 -17.68 30.14
CA CYS A 3 8.21 -16.78 30.27
C CYS A 3 6.97 -17.63 30.57
N GLY A 4 6.28 -17.33 31.65
CA GLY A 4 5.02 -17.99 32.00
C GLY A 4 3.95 -17.76 30.92
N PRO A 5 2.76 -18.40 31.05
CA PRO A 5 1.71 -18.27 30.06
C PRO A 5 1.32 -16.80 29.86
N LEU A 6 1.07 -16.43 28.59
CA LEU A 6 0.56 -15.11 28.23
C LEU A 6 -0.72 -14.79 29.03
N ARG A 7 -0.64 -13.85 29.98
CA ARG A 7 -1.76 -13.48 30.86
C ARG A 7 -2.61 -12.36 30.27
N TYR A 8 -2.06 -11.57 29.35
CA TYR A 8 -2.75 -10.44 28.73
C TYR A 8 -2.09 -10.07 27.40
N VAL A 9 -2.89 -9.80 26.39
CA VAL A 9 -2.44 -9.26 25.08
C VAL A 9 -3.22 -7.96 24.88
N ILE A 10 -2.51 -6.84 24.84
CA ILE A 10 -3.11 -5.56 24.47
C ILE A 10 -3.30 -5.56 22.95
N ASP A 11 -4.53 -5.35 22.50
CA ASP A 11 -4.81 -5.15 21.08
C ASP A 11 -4.06 -3.91 20.57
N PRO A 12 -3.32 -4.01 19.44
CA PRO A 12 -2.55 -2.88 18.91
C PRO A 12 -3.36 -1.60 18.64
N LYS A 13 -4.66 -1.73 18.32
CA LYS A 13 -5.57 -0.58 18.17
C LYS A 13 -5.84 0.10 19.49
N THR A 14 -6.14 -0.68 20.51
CA THR A 14 -6.34 -0.16 21.87
C THR A 14 -5.08 0.53 22.39
N GLN A 15 -3.91 -0.02 22.09
CA GLN A 15 -2.63 0.59 22.45
C GLN A 15 -2.41 1.93 21.74
N ALA A 16 -2.74 2.03 20.44
CA ALA A 16 -2.63 3.29 19.69
C ALA A 16 -3.51 4.39 20.30
N ILE A 17 -4.76 4.06 20.63
CA ILE A 17 -5.70 4.98 21.27
C ILE A 17 -5.18 5.45 22.63
N GLN A 18 -4.66 4.53 23.46
CA GLN A 18 -4.11 4.85 24.76
C GLN A 18 -2.86 5.73 24.70
N GLN A 19 -2.05 5.58 23.68
CA GLN A 19 -0.84 6.39 23.45
C GLN A 19 -1.13 7.77 22.87
N GLY A 20 -2.33 7.98 22.30
CA GLY A 20 -2.68 9.22 21.60
C GLY A 20 -1.85 9.47 20.33
N ILE A 21 -1.18 8.44 19.80
CA ILE A 21 -0.36 8.53 18.59
C ILE A 21 -1.17 8.02 17.40
N GLN A 22 -1.47 8.90 16.47
CA GLN A 22 -2.12 8.55 15.22
C GLN A 22 -1.16 7.72 14.35
N ARG A 23 -1.65 6.67 13.70
CA ARG A 23 -0.88 5.77 12.84
C ARG A 23 -1.43 5.82 11.44
N ILE A 24 -0.66 6.36 10.51
CA ILE A 24 -1.10 6.59 9.13
C ILE A 24 -0.22 5.80 8.16
N VAL A 25 -0.83 5.17 7.16
CA VAL A 25 -0.15 4.68 5.97
C VAL A 25 -0.46 5.60 4.80
N ARG A 26 0.58 6.03 4.09
CA ARG A 26 0.51 6.76 2.82
C ARG A 26 0.90 5.81 1.67
N PRO A 27 -0.06 5.22 0.97
CA PRO A 27 0.24 4.42 -0.21
C PRO A 27 0.77 5.33 -1.33
N ARG A 28 1.88 4.92 -1.95
CA ARG A 28 2.49 5.64 -3.08
C ARG A 28 2.54 4.71 -4.28
N PHE A 29 1.62 4.89 -5.23
CA PHE A 29 1.64 4.15 -6.48
C PHE A 29 2.74 4.69 -7.37
N THR A 30 3.68 3.81 -7.75
CA THR A 30 4.86 4.25 -8.48
C THR A 30 4.61 4.42 -9.98
N GLY A 31 3.57 3.76 -10.53
CA GLY A 31 3.26 3.78 -11.97
C GLY A 31 4.36 3.19 -12.87
N ILE A 32 5.40 2.59 -12.29
CA ILE A 32 6.54 2.11 -13.06
C ILE A 32 6.26 0.80 -13.78
N ARG A 33 6.85 0.66 -14.98
CA ARG A 33 6.91 -0.60 -15.72
C ARG A 33 8.36 -1.06 -15.79
N LEU A 34 8.59 -2.31 -15.40
CA LEU A 34 9.91 -2.92 -15.54
C LEU A 34 10.03 -3.51 -16.96
N SER A 35 10.72 -2.82 -17.85
CA SER A 35 10.89 -3.24 -19.25
C SER A 35 11.55 -4.62 -19.43
N ALA A 36 12.30 -5.08 -18.41
CA ALA A 36 12.94 -6.39 -18.38
C ALA A 36 12.20 -7.41 -17.50
N TYR A 37 10.95 -7.14 -17.13
CA TYR A 37 10.18 -8.06 -16.28
C TYR A 37 9.72 -9.29 -17.11
N GLU A 38 10.06 -10.46 -16.61
CA GLU A 38 9.57 -11.75 -17.11
C GLU A 38 8.62 -12.36 -16.06
N PRO A 39 7.51 -13.01 -16.48
CA PRO A 39 6.51 -13.56 -15.55
C PRO A 39 7.06 -14.59 -14.55
N ASP A 40 8.17 -15.25 -14.87
CA ASP A 40 8.87 -16.22 -14.04
C ASP A 40 10.06 -15.65 -13.27
N ALA A 41 10.27 -14.33 -13.35
CA ALA A 41 11.35 -13.67 -12.63
C ALA A 41 11.24 -13.92 -11.11
N SER A 42 12.36 -14.31 -10.52
CA SER A 42 12.46 -14.49 -9.07
C SER A 42 12.28 -13.17 -8.32
N PHE A 43 11.82 -13.24 -7.06
CA PHE A 43 11.69 -12.04 -6.22
C PHE A 43 13.00 -11.23 -6.13
N ASN A 44 14.16 -11.89 -6.11
CA ASN A 44 15.43 -11.18 -6.07
C ASN A 44 15.72 -10.39 -7.35
N GLN A 45 15.41 -10.95 -8.52
CA GLN A 45 15.55 -10.25 -9.81
C GLN A 45 14.60 -9.05 -9.88
N ILE A 46 13.33 -9.23 -9.49
CA ILE A 46 12.36 -8.15 -9.41
C ILE A 46 12.88 -7.04 -8.47
N LEU A 47 13.36 -7.41 -7.30
CA LEU A 47 13.88 -6.46 -6.32
C LEU A 47 15.08 -5.67 -6.86
N ASP A 48 16.00 -6.33 -7.58
CA ASP A 48 17.17 -5.68 -8.16
C ASP A 48 16.75 -4.70 -9.27
N MET A 49 15.75 -5.05 -10.10
CA MET A 49 15.17 -4.14 -11.10
C MET A 49 14.51 -2.92 -10.46
N LEU A 50 13.71 -3.12 -9.40
CA LEU A 50 13.08 -2.00 -8.66
C LEU A 50 14.12 -1.06 -8.06
N CYS A 51 15.16 -1.62 -7.43
CA CYS A 51 16.25 -0.84 -6.82
C CYS A 51 17.03 -0.02 -7.85
N ALA A 52 17.13 -0.47 -9.10
CA ALA A 52 17.78 0.22 -10.19
C ALA A 52 16.90 1.24 -10.92
N HIS A 53 15.59 1.29 -10.61
CA HIS A 53 14.65 2.13 -11.35
C HIS A 53 14.75 3.61 -10.91
N ALA A 54 15.32 4.46 -11.77
CA ALA A 54 15.62 5.85 -11.46
C ALA A 54 14.40 6.67 -11.02
N ALA A 55 13.29 6.64 -11.76
CA ALA A 55 12.10 7.41 -11.43
C ALA A 55 11.48 6.99 -10.08
N ARG A 56 11.56 5.70 -9.73
CA ARG A 56 11.11 5.20 -8.43
C ARG A 56 11.99 5.71 -7.29
N ASN A 57 13.29 5.75 -7.51
CA ASN A 57 14.24 6.25 -6.51
C ASN A 57 14.10 7.76 -6.31
N GLU A 58 13.86 8.53 -7.38
CA GLU A 58 13.56 9.96 -7.29
C GLU A 58 12.27 10.22 -6.49
N LEU A 59 11.19 9.46 -6.76
CA LEU A 59 9.94 9.56 -5.99
C LEU A 59 10.16 9.32 -4.49
N ILE A 60 10.97 8.32 -4.11
CA ILE A 60 11.30 8.03 -2.71
C ILE A 60 12.07 9.19 -2.07
N VAL A 61 13.03 9.75 -2.81
CA VAL A 61 13.85 10.86 -2.35
C VAL A 61 13.02 12.13 -2.19
N ASP A 62 12.17 12.45 -3.17
CA ASP A 62 11.30 13.64 -3.12
C ASP A 62 10.34 13.58 -1.92
N ASP A 63 9.66 12.44 -1.72
CA ASP A 63 8.77 12.23 -0.58
C ASP A 63 9.52 12.36 0.77
N ALA A 64 10.76 11.85 0.86
CA ALA A 64 11.55 11.92 2.09
C ALA A 64 12.01 13.36 2.39
N LEU A 65 12.40 14.11 1.36
CA LEU A 65 12.78 15.52 1.48
C LEU A 65 11.57 16.38 1.88
N GLU A 66 10.41 16.12 1.30
CA GLU A 66 9.17 16.80 1.68
C GLU A 66 8.82 16.53 3.15
N ALA A 67 8.89 15.28 3.60
CA ALA A 67 8.66 14.94 5.00
C ALA A 67 9.64 15.66 5.93
N ALA A 68 10.93 15.66 5.61
CA ALA A 68 11.96 16.36 6.42
C ALA A 68 11.69 17.88 6.46
N SER A 69 11.31 18.50 5.33
CA SER A 69 10.97 19.92 5.27
C SER A 69 9.74 20.28 6.10
N ASN A 70 8.82 19.33 6.29
CA ASN A 70 7.65 19.45 7.14
C ASN A 70 7.95 19.13 8.63
N GLY A 71 9.22 19.07 9.02
CA GLY A 71 9.64 18.84 10.40
C GLY A 71 9.50 17.39 10.88
N ARG A 72 9.37 16.43 9.96
CA ARG A 72 9.31 15.00 10.27
C ARG A 72 10.72 14.40 10.40
N HIS A 73 10.79 13.20 10.98
CA HIS A 73 12.03 12.45 11.17
C HIS A 73 12.02 11.18 10.31
N PRO A 74 12.48 11.27 9.04
CA PRO A 74 12.37 10.21 8.06
C PRO A 74 13.40 9.09 8.27
N LEU A 75 12.94 7.84 8.15
CA LEU A 75 13.75 6.64 8.03
C LEU A 75 13.43 5.91 6.73
N ILE A 76 14.39 5.80 5.84
CA ILE A 76 14.26 5.04 4.59
C ILE A 76 14.86 3.64 4.78
N LEU A 77 14.06 2.60 4.51
CA LEU A 77 14.49 1.21 4.62
C LEU A 77 14.61 0.52 3.27
N SER A 78 15.76 -0.10 3.05
CA SER A 78 16.01 -0.95 1.88
C SER A 78 16.53 -2.33 2.27
N LYS A 79 16.15 -3.37 1.49
CA LYS A 79 16.73 -4.71 1.58
C LYS A 79 18.08 -4.84 0.90
N ARG A 80 18.44 -3.88 0.06
CA ARG A 80 19.66 -3.91 -0.72
C ARG A 80 20.60 -2.79 -0.30
N LYS A 81 21.84 -3.14 0.05
CA LYS A 81 22.88 -2.18 0.40
C LYS A 81 23.11 -1.16 -0.73
N LYS A 82 23.33 -1.64 -1.96
CA LYS A 82 23.53 -0.78 -3.12
C LYS A 82 22.39 0.22 -3.35
N HIS A 83 21.16 -0.19 -3.07
CA HIS A 83 20.00 0.69 -3.15
C HIS A 83 20.00 1.75 -2.02
N ALA A 84 20.36 1.36 -0.80
CA ALA A 84 20.51 2.32 0.30
C ALA A 84 21.61 3.33 -0.01
N GLU A 85 22.73 2.90 -0.57
CA GLU A 85 23.83 3.77 -1.02
C GLU A 85 23.40 4.71 -2.15
N GLU A 86 22.60 4.24 -3.10
CA GLU A 86 22.07 5.07 -4.19
C GLU A 86 21.09 6.13 -3.68
N LEU A 87 20.14 5.77 -2.81
CA LEU A 87 19.23 6.74 -2.20
C LEU A 87 19.99 7.77 -1.35
N PHE A 88 21.01 7.32 -0.61
CA PHE A 88 21.91 8.22 0.12
C PHE A 88 22.63 9.20 -0.80
N ARG A 89 23.18 8.71 -1.94
CA ARG A 89 23.83 9.54 -2.95
C ARG A 89 22.88 10.59 -3.52
N LEU A 90 21.64 10.19 -3.91
CA LEU A 90 20.64 11.10 -4.45
C LEU A 90 20.24 12.20 -3.45
N LEU A 91 20.12 11.87 -2.16
CA LEU A 91 19.86 12.85 -1.10
C LEU A 91 21.02 13.85 -0.95
N ASN A 92 22.28 13.38 -0.99
CA ASN A 92 23.45 14.25 -0.95
C ASN A 92 23.52 15.19 -2.16
N ASP A 93 23.19 14.70 -3.37
CA ASP A 93 23.15 15.52 -4.59
C ASP A 93 22.13 16.67 -4.48
N ARG A 94 21.05 16.46 -3.67
CA ARG A 94 20.03 17.48 -3.31
C ARG A 94 20.47 18.38 -2.14
N ARG A 95 21.74 18.32 -1.72
CA ARG A 95 22.33 19.08 -0.60
C ARG A 95 21.68 18.83 0.75
N HIS A 96 21.04 17.67 0.93
CA HIS A 96 20.59 17.19 2.22
C HIS A 96 21.73 16.34 2.82
N GLU A 97 22.02 16.46 4.10
CA GLU A 97 23.05 15.66 4.78
C GLU A 97 22.45 14.41 5.44
N PRO A 98 22.16 13.34 4.66
CA PRO A 98 21.55 12.13 5.21
C PRO A 98 22.54 11.33 6.04
N ILE A 99 22.04 10.37 6.81
CA ILE A 99 22.85 9.44 7.58
C ILE A 99 22.67 8.05 6.96
N LEU A 100 23.79 7.41 6.55
CA LEU A 100 23.75 6.05 6.00
C LEU A 100 24.11 5.02 7.05
N LEU A 101 23.25 4.02 7.20
CA LEU A 101 23.42 2.88 8.10
C LEU A 101 23.33 1.56 7.32
N THR A 102 24.46 0.87 7.11
CA THR A 102 24.51 -0.43 6.44
C THR A 102 25.24 -1.47 7.29
N GLY A 103 24.96 -2.76 7.06
CA GLY A 103 25.53 -3.85 7.87
C GLY A 103 27.05 -4.04 7.78
N GLU A 104 27.72 -3.40 6.81
CA GLU A 104 29.19 -3.49 6.64
C GLU A 104 29.96 -2.41 7.41
N ILE A 105 29.28 -1.47 8.02
CA ILE A 105 29.92 -0.50 8.91
C ILE A 105 30.47 -1.25 10.11
N GLY A 106 31.77 -1.09 10.39
CA GLY A 106 32.42 -1.75 11.51
C GLY A 106 31.69 -1.51 12.84
N ALA A 107 31.64 -2.50 13.73
CA ALA A 107 30.89 -2.43 14.98
C ALA A 107 31.22 -1.17 15.82
N LYS A 108 32.49 -0.73 15.81
CA LYS A 108 32.92 0.48 16.52
C LYS A 108 32.38 1.76 15.89
N GLU A 109 32.45 1.86 14.57
CA GLU A 109 31.96 3.00 13.80
C GLU A 109 30.42 3.07 13.87
N ARG A 110 29.75 1.94 13.69
CA ARG A 110 28.31 1.82 13.86
C ARG A 110 27.84 2.29 15.24
N LYS A 111 28.55 1.86 16.29
CA LYS A 111 28.23 2.31 17.66
C LYS A 111 28.46 3.81 17.81
N ALA A 112 29.49 4.38 17.20
CA ALA A 112 29.73 5.83 17.21
C ALA A 112 28.58 6.60 16.53
N ILE A 113 28.15 6.15 15.33
CA ILE A 113 27.04 6.75 14.61
C ILE A 113 25.75 6.63 15.44
N LEU A 114 25.42 5.44 15.95
CA LEU A 114 24.20 5.23 16.76
C LEU A 114 24.18 6.11 18.03
N ASN A 115 25.33 6.33 18.64
CA ASN A 115 25.44 7.22 19.81
C ASN A 115 25.28 8.70 19.46
N SER A 116 25.60 9.11 18.21
CA SER A 116 25.40 10.49 17.75
C SER A 116 23.98 10.80 17.29
N LEU A 117 23.19 9.77 16.90
CA LEU A 117 21.84 9.97 16.36
C LEU A 117 20.89 10.76 17.25
N PRO A 118 20.87 10.60 18.58
CA PRO A 118 20.02 11.42 19.44
C PRO A 118 20.32 12.92 19.35
N GLY A 119 21.55 13.30 19.01
CA GLY A 119 21.94 14.71 18.82
C GLY A 119 21.35 15.34 17.56
N PHE A 120 20.88 14.54 16.62
CA PHE A 120 20.29 15.01 15.34
C PHE A 120 18.77 15.15 15.36
N GLU A 121 18.14 14.94 16.49
CA GLU A 121 16.67 15.07 16.63
C GLU A 121 16.14 16.42 16.12
N HIS A 122 16.84 17.51 16.38
CA HIS A 122 16.41 18.85 15.96
C HIS A 122 16.83 19.21 14.53
N GLU A 123 17.59 18.36 13.85
CA GLU A 123 18.10 18.63 12.51
C GLU A 123 17.23 18.00 11.40
N HIS A 124 16.24 17.19 11.76
CA HIS A 124 15.34 16.48 10.84
C HIS A 124 16.08 15.72 9.73
N ARG A 125 17.26 15.16 10.06
CA ARG A 125 18.08 14.42 9.09
C ARG A 125 17.40 13.14 8.64
N ILE A 126 17.48 12.86 7.36
CA ILE A 126 16.99 11.60 6.78
C ILE A 126 17.99 10.48 7.09
N ILE A 127 17.50 9.40 7.68
CA ILE A 127 18.29 8.19 7.91
C ILE A 127 17.99 7.20 6.80
N VAL A 128 19.01 6.71 6.10
CA VAL A 128 18.89 5.62 5.13
C VAL A 128 19.53 4.38 5.72
N ALA A 129 18.77 3.29 5.85
CA ALA A 129 19.25 2.09 6.51
C ALA A 129 18.89 0.81 5.75
N THR A 130 19.68 -0.26 5.97
CA THR A 130 19.31 -1.60 5.58
C THR A 130 18.47 -2.29 6.66
N GLU A 131 17.50 -3.13 6.27
CA GLU A 131 16.60 -3.83 7.21
C GLU A 131 17.35 -4.61 8.30
N SER A 132 18.50 -5.19 8.00
CA SER A 132 19.30 -5.97 8.94
C SER A 132 19.71 -5.18 10.19
N LEU A 133 19.92 -3.87 10.06
CA LEU A 133 20.34 -3.01 11.17
C LEU A 133 19.22 -2.70 12.16
N LEU A 134 17.98 -2.69 11.70
CA LEU A 134 16.85 -2.47 12.61
C LEU A 134 16.67 -3.61 13.62
N SER A 135 17.14 -4.82 13.31
CA SER A 135 17.07 -5.96 14.23
C SER A 135 18.08 -5.86 15.38
N GLU A 136 19.18 -5.09 15.23
CA GLU A 136 20.33 -5.07 16.13
C GLU A 136 20.31 -3.97 17.22
N GLY A 137 19.13 -3.55 17.67
CA GLY A 137 19.05 -2.61 18.82
C GLY A 137 18.95 -1.13 18.45
N PHE A 138 18.64 -0.82 17.20
CA PHE A 138 18.31 0.53 16.74
C PHE A 138 17.05 1.05 17.47
N ASP A 139 17.20 2.04 18.32
CA ASP A 139 16.14 2.58 19.14
C ASP A 139 16.18 4.11 19.14
N LEU A 140 15.43 4.70 18.22
CA LEU A 140 15.26 6.15 18.14
C LEU A 140 13.77 6.47 18.27
N SER A 141 13.38 6.85 19.47
CA SER A 141 11.96 7.14 19.79
C SER A 141 11.42 8.35 19.04
N TYR A 142 12.26 9.29 18.62
CA TYR A 142 11.86 10.48 17.88
C TYR A 142 11.48 10.19 16.41
N LEU A 143 11.93 9.07 15.81
CA LEU A 143 11.55 8.73 14.44
C LEU A 143 10.04 8.55 14.32
N ASP A 144 9.45 9.20 13.34
CA ASP A 144 8.02 9.26 13.15
C ASP A 144 7.55 8.94 11.73
N THR A 145 8.47 8.87 10.76
CA THR A 145 8.12 8.62 9.36
C THR A 145 9.00 7.53 8.77
N LEU A 146 8.38 6.47 8.24
CA LEU A 146 9.04 5.30 7.64
C LEU A 146 8.75 5.23 6.15
N PHE A 147 9.80 5.13 5.36
CA PHE A 147 9.75 4.89 3.91
C PHE A 147 10.14 3.45 3.61
N ILE A 148 9.20 2.64 3.14
CA ILE A 148 9.42 1.25 2.74
C ILE A 148 9.92 1.24 1.30
N ALA A 149 11.22 1.52 1.11
CA ALA A 149 11.81 1.68 -0.21
C ALA A 149 11.90 0.38 -1.02
N THR A 150 11.81 -0.78 -0.38
CA THR A 150 11.76 -2.09 -1.04
C THR A 150 10.57 -2.91 -0.57
N PRO A 151 9.93 -3.69 -1.46
CA PRO A 151 8.81 -4.54 -1.07
C PRO A 151 9.18 -5.49 0.05
N ILE A 152 8.40 -5.48 1.12
CA ILE A 152 8.56 -6.36 2.27
C ILE A 152 7.32 -7.24 2.42
N SER A 153 7.53 -8.50 2.84
CA SER A 153 6.46 -9.31 3.38
C SER A 153 6.44 -9.10 4.90
N TRP A 154 5.26 -8.81 5.43
CA TRP A 154 5.10 -8.65 6.87
C TRP A 154 5.25 -9.99 7.56
N ASP A 155 6.46 -10.24 8.06
CA ASP A 155 6.74 -11.27 9.04
C ASP A 155 6.89 -10.64 10.43
N GLY A 156 7.05 -11.45 11.45
CA GLY A 156 7.15 -10.96 12.83
C GLY A 156 8.29 -9.95 13.06
N SER A 157 9.36 -9.98 12.24
CA SER A 157 10.51 -9.09 12.38
C SER A 157 10.17 -7.66 11.99
N VAL A 158 9.47 -7.48 10.87
CA VAL A 158 9.03 -6.16 10.40
C VAL A 158 7.99 -5.55 11.34
N THR A 159 7.05 -6.36 11.83
CA THR A 159 6.07 -5.91 12.82
C THR A 159 6.76 -5.37 14.08
N GLN A 160 7.85 -6.01 14.54
CA GLN A 160 8.66 -5.53 15.65
C GLN A 160 9.40 -4.23 15.34
N GLN A 161 9.92 -4.09 14.12
CA GLN A 161 10.63 -2.89 13.68
C GLN A 161 9.70 -1.69 13.61
N VAL A 162 8.53 -1.85 12.98
CA VAL A 162 7.49 -0.82 12.96
C VAL A 162 6.97 -0.50 14.36
N GLY A 163 6.90 -1.50 15.24
CA GLY A 163 6.55 -1.30 16.64
C GLY A 163 7.49 -0.35 17.40
N ARG A 164 8.75 -0.20 16.97
CA ARG A 164 9.70 0.76 17.56
C ARG A 164 9.35 2.21 17.22
N LEU A 165 8.79 2.44 16.02
CA LEU A 165 8.27 3.75 15.65
C LEU A 165 7.06 4.17 16.54
N HIS A 166 6.37 3.21 17.15
CA HIS A 166 5.24 3.48 18.04
C HIS A 166 5.65 3.92 19.44
N ARG A 167 6.96 4.01 19.75
CA ARG A 167 7.40 4.48 21.06
C ARG A 167 7.04 5.94 21.24
N SER A 168 6.51 6.24 22.42
CA SER A 168 6.17 7.60 22.78
C SER A 168 7.44 8.44 22.88
N HIS A 169 7.38 9.63 22.32
CA HIS A 169 8.41 10.66 22.40
C HIS A 169 7.73 12.02 22.61
N GLU A 170 8.38 12.94 23.27
CA GLU A 170 7.84 14.27 23.51
C GLU A 170 7.56 14.97 22.16
N GLY A 171 6.35 15.49 22.01
CA GLY A 171 5.90 16.14 20.76
C GLY A 171 5.43 15.19 19.65
N LYS A 172 5.62 13.87 19.77
CA LYS A 172 5.24 12.91 18.73
C LYS A 172 3.75 12.59 18.79
N GLN A 173 2.99 13.14 17.84
CA GLN A 173 1.54 12.94 17.75
C GLN A 173 1.13 11.92 16.68
N GLN A 174 2.01 11.66 15.70
CA GLN A 174 1.69 10.86 14.53
C GLN A 174 2.88 10.04 14.07
N VAL A 175 2.60 8.82 13.60
CA VAL A 175 3.55 7.97 12.87
C VAL A 175 3.03 7.73 11.47
N GLU A 176 3.88 7.93 10.47
CA GLU A 176 3.55 7.73 9.07
C GLU A 176 4.39 6.62 8.43
N ILE A 177 3.77 5.85 7.54
CA ILE A 177 4.45 4.87 6.70
C ILE A 177 4.16 5.21 5.25
N PHE A 178 5.20 5.50 4.46
CA PHE A 178 5.12 5.58 3.01
C PHE A 178 5.37 4.18 2.45
N ASP A 179 4.37 3.61 1.80
CA ASP A 179 4.41 2.28 1.19
C ASP A 179 4.36 2.41 -0.33
N TYR A 180 5.49 2.13 -1.00
CA TYR A 180 5.60 2.22 -2.46
C TYR A 180 5.05 0.96 -3.11
N ILE A 181 4.07 1.16 -4.00
CA ILE A 181 3.23 0.12 -4.56
C ILE A 181 3.46 0.02 -6.05
N ASP A 182 4.01 -1.12 -6.45
CA ASP A 182 4.36 -1.44 -7.85
C ASP A 182 3.35 -2.49 -8.36
N LEU A 183 2.19 -2.04 -8.84
CA LEU A 183 1.05 -2.91 -9.20
C LEU A 183 1.26 -3.70 -10.49
N SER A 184 2.09 -3.20 -11.42
CA SER A 184 2.44 -3.86 -12.68
C SER A 184 3.03 -5.26 -12.50
N ILE A 185 3.46 -5.59 -11.30
CA ILE A 185 4.07 -6.86 -10.97
C ILE A 185 3.14 -7.67 -10.07
N PRO A 186 2.48 -8.74 -10.58
CA PRO A 186 1.46 -9.50 -9.84
C PRO A 186 1.93 -10.04 -8.49
N MET A 187 3.22 -10.35 -8.36
CA MET A 187 3.83 -10.78 -7.10
C MET A 187 3.79 -9.65 -6.06
N LEU A 188 4.18 -8.44 -6.45
CA LEU A 188 4.23 -7.27 -5.55
C LEU A 188 2.83 -6.79 -5.18
N ALA A 189 1.90 -6.85 -6.13
CA ALA A 189 0.50 -6.59 -5.90
C ALA A 189 -0.08 -7.51 -4.80
N ARG A 190 0.20 -8.83 -4.87
CA ARG A 190 -0.20 -9.78 -3.80
C ARG A 190 0.49 -9.50 -2.46
N MET A 191 1.75 -9.06 -2.47
CA MET A 191 2.44 -8.67 -1.23
C MET A 191 1.78 -7.44 -0.60
N TYR A 192 1.39 -6.47 -1.39
CA TYR A 192 0.67 -5.30 -0.91
C TYR A 192 -0.68 -5.66 -0.29
N GLN A 193 -1.47 -6.52 -0.91
CA GLN A 193 -2.73 -7.02 -0.32
C GLN A 193 -2.53 -7.63 1.08
N LYS A 194 -1.42 -8.35 1.30
CA LYS A 194 -1.07 -8.87 2.62
C LYS A 194 -0.74 -7.75 3.61
N ARG A 195 -0.01 -6.72 3.16
CA ARG A 195 0.32 -5.56 3.99
C ARG A 195 -0.92 -4.80 4.42
N LEU A 196 -1.89 -4.58 3.53
CA LEU A 196 -3.17 -3.95 3.86
C LEU A 196 -3.86 -4.60 5.07
N LYS A 197 -3.93 -5.93 5.08
CA LYS A 197 -4.51 -6.68 6.22
C LYS A 197 -3.72 -6.48 7.51
N THR A 198 -2.41 -6.37 7.41
CA THR A 198 -1.53 -6.17 8.57
C THR A 198 -1.64 -4.74 9.09
N TYR A 199 -1.70 -3.73 8.23
CA TYR A 199 -1.95 -2.34 8.63
C TYR A 199 -3.25 -2.22 9.43
N ALA A 200 -4.33 -2.82 8.92
CA ALA A 200 -5.61 -2.85 9.62
C ALA A 200 -5.52 -3.48 11.02
N LYS A 201 -4.77 -4.60 11.15
CA LYS A 201 -4.55 -5.28 12.46
C LYS A 201 -3.73 -4.43 13.44
N LEU A 202 -2.75 -3.68 12.93
CA LEU A 202 -1.89 -2.81 13.73
C LEU A 202 -2.54 -1.46 14.07
N GLY A 203 -3.77 -1.22 13.63
CA GLY A 203 -4.49 0.02 13.90
C GLY A 203 -4.01 1.21 13.07
N TYR A 204 -3.39 0.96 11.92
CA TYR A 204 -3.09 2.03 10.98
C TYR A 204 -4.35 2.42 10.20
N GLU A 205 -4.50 3.72 10.04
CA GLU A 205 -5.41 4.33 9.10
C GLU A 205 -4.67 4.54 7.78
N ILE A 206 -5.29 4.20 6.66
CA ILE A 206 -4.72 4.52 5.36
C ILE A 206 -5.17 5.93 5.03
N TYR A 207 -4.20 6.80 4.76
CA TYR A 207 -4.46 8.20 4.42
C TYR A 207 -5.45 8.28 3.26
N SER A 208 -6.58 8.92 3.52
CA SER A 208 -7.52 9.33 2.50
C SER A 208 -7.47 10.84 2.40
N ALA A 209 -7.38 11.34 1.19
CA ALA A 209 -7.27 12.77 0.94
C ALA A 209 -8.57 13.55 1.12
N GLU A 210 -9.60 13.00 1.73
CA GLU A 210 -10.79 13.79 2.12
C GLU A 210 -10.43 14.95 3.06
N ASP A 211 -9.27 14.84 3.75
CA ASP A 211 -8.74 15.89 4.64
C ASP A 211 -7.76 16.87 3.95
N SER A 212 -7.47 16.69 2.65
CA SER A 212 -6.57 17.59 1.90
C SER A 212 -7.36 18.45 0.90
N GLU A 213 -6.95 19.69 0.73
CA GLU A 213 -7.50 20.59 -0.29
C GLU A 213 -7.32 20.11 -1.75
N GLN A 214 -6.72 18.93 -1.96
CA GLN A 214 -6.57 18.29 -3.26
C GLN A 214 -7.45 17.03 -3.31
N PRO A 215 -8.58 17.03 -4.06
CA PRO A 215 -9.60 15.98 -4.05
C PRO A 215 -9.23 14.67 -4.75
N ASP A 216 -7.99 14.48 -5.20
CA ASP A 216 -7.58 13.38 -6.11
C ASP A 216 -6.79 12.23 -5.47
N TYR A 217 -6.64 12.19 -4.15
CA TYR A 217 -5.82 11.18 -3.48
C TYR A 217 -6.60 10.01 -2.85
N ASN A 218 -5.91 8.91 -2.68
CA ASN A 218 -6.30 7.58 -2.24
C ASN A 218 -7.32 7.54 -1.10
N ILE A 219 -8.54 7.10 -1.37
CA ILE A 219 -9.55 6.85 -0.34
C ILE A 219 -9.49 5.39 0.08
N LEU A 220 -9.32 5.14 1.39
CA LEU A 220 -9.49 3.80 1.94
C LEU A 220 -10.98 3.46 1.96
N ILE A 221 -11.32 2.35 1.32
CA ILE A 221 -12.67 1.81 1.35
C ILE A 221 -12.76 0.75 2.44
N GLU A 222 -13.56 1.06 3.45
CA GLU A 222 -13.93 0.14 4.51
C GLU A 222 -15.06 -0.81 4.04
N PRO A 223 -15.15 -2.04 4.59
CA PRO A 223 -16.17 -3.01 4.19
C PRO A 223 -17.60 -2.48 4.30
N ALA A 224 -17.88 -1.67 5.32
CA ALA A 224 -19.21 -1.12 5.57
C ALA A 224 -19.69 -0.21 4.44
N ASN A 225 -18.77 0.55 3.81
CA ASN A 225 -19.11 1.57 2.80
C ASN A 225 -18.82 1.09 1.36
N ALA A 226 -18.24 -0.11 1.20
CA ALA A 226 -17.71 -0.57 -0.09
C ALA A 226 -18.77 -0.63 -1.19
N ILE A 227 -19.92 -1.21 -0.92
CA ILE A 227 -20.99 -1.38 -1.92
C ILE A 227 -21.57 -0.01 -2.31
N GLU A 228 -21.80 0.88 -1.35
CA GLU A 228 -22.35 2.22 -1.61
C GLU A 228 -21.38 3.08 -2.42
N ALA A 229 -20.09 3.04 -2.07
CA ALA A 229 -19.06 3.75 -2.80
C ALA A 229 -18.90 3.23 -4.25
N LEU A 230 -18.96 1.89 -4.45
CA LEU A 230 -18.92 1.29 -5.77
C LEU A 230 -20.16 1.68 -6.59
N ILE A 231 -21.33 1.65 -6.00
CA ILE A 231 -22.58 2.12 -6.62
C ILE A 231 -22.44 3.58 -7.08
N LYS A 232 -21.92 4.46 -6.22
CA LYS A 232 -21.70 5.87 -6.53
C LYS A 232 -20.81 6.05 -7.75
N ASP A 233 -19.66 5.34 -7.79
CA ASP A 233 -18.71 5.45 -8.90
C ASP A 233 -19.31 4.92 -10.22
N ILE A 234 -19.95 3.75 -10.21
CA ILE A 234 -20.57 3.19 -11.42
C ILE A 234 -21.74 4.08 -11.89
N THR A 235 -22.51 4.64 -10.97
CA THR A 235 -23.61 5.55 -11.30
C THR A 235 -23.09 6.84 -11.92
N GLY A 236 -21.96 7.36 -11.45
CA GLY A 236 -21.30 8.55 -11.99
C GLY A 236 -20.50 8.32 -13.27
N ALA A 237 -20.28 7.05 -13.65
CA ALA A 237 -19.50 6.70 -14.84
C ALA A 237 -20.12 7.26 -16.12
N THR A 238 -19.25 7.77 -17.01
CA THR A 238 -19.63 8.43 -18.27
C THR A 238 -19.11 7.70 -19.51
N LYS A 239 -18.06 6.87 -19.37
CA LYS A 239 -17.40 6.17 -20.48
C LYS A 239 -17.39 4.66 -20.28
N SER A 240 -16.82 4.19 -19.17
CA SER A 240 -16.55 2.78 -18.96
C SER A 240 -16.53 2.38 -17.49
N ALA A 241 -16.84 1.11 -17.23
CA ALA A 241 -16.66 0.47 -15.94
C ALA A 241 -16.15 -0.97 -16.14
N PHE A 242 -14.92 -1.21 -15.70
CA PHE A 242 -14.28 -2.51 -15.69
C PHE A 242 -14.26 -3.03 -14.25
N ILE A 243 -14.77 -4.22 -14.01
CA ILE A 243 -14.86 -4.82 -12.68
C ILE A 243 -14.24 -6.21 -12.71
N ALA A 244 -13.16 -6.41 -11.98
CA ALA A 244 -12.55 -7.71 -11.77
C ALA A 244 -12.76 -8.17 -10.32
N ALA A 245 -13.44 -9.28 -10.13
CA ALA A 245 -13.77 -9.84 -8.83
C ALA A 245 -13.30 -11.28 -8.66
N SER A 246 -12.97 -11.69 -7.45
CA SER A 246 -12.60 -13.08 -7.16
C SER A 246 -13.78 -14.03 -7.40
N TYR A 247 -14.98 -13.59 -7.08
CA TYR A 247 -16.25 -14.31 -7.27
C TYR A 247 -17.41 -13.33 -7.19
N ALA A 248 -18.59 -13.77 -7.66
CA ALA A 248 -19.84 -13.03 -7.55
C ALA A 248 -20.85 -13.82 -6.69
N SER A 249 -21.59 -13.11 -5.85
CA SER A 249 -22.68 -13.67 -5.04
C SER A 249 -24.02 -13.07 -5.42
N ALA A 250 -25.06 -13.88 -5.50
CA ALA A 250 -26.41 -13.44 -5.84
C ALA A 250 -26.88 -12.29 -4.93
N ALA A 251 -26.67 -12.41 -3.61
CA ALA A 251 -27.10 -11.41 -2.64
C ALA A 251 -26.43 -10.02 -2.85
N CYS A 252 -25.16 -9.96 -3.29
CA CYS A 252 -24.51 -8.71 -3.61
C CYS A 252 -24.95 -8.19 -4.98
N LEU A 253 -25.03 -9.06 -5.99
CA LEU A 253 -25.51 -8.70 -7.33
C LEU A 253 -26.93 -8.10 -7.28
N THR A 254 -27.81 -8.63 -6.45
CA THR A 254 -29.16 -8.05 -6.24
C THR A 254 -29.09 -6.58 -5.80
N LYS A 255 -28.13 -6.20 -4.96
CA LYS A 255 -27.93 -4.79 -4.58
C LYS A 255 -27.38 -3.93 -5.72
N LEU A 256 -26.60 -4.52 -6.61
CA LEU A 256 -25.96 -3.84 -7.73
C LEU A 256 -26.83 -3.84 -9.01
N THR A 257 -27.96 -4.55 -9.03
CA THR A 257 -28.78 -4.76 -10.22
C THR A 257 -29.13 -3.43 -10.91
N THR A 258 -29.74 -2.51 -10.18
CA THR A 258 -30.16 -1.20 -10.74
C THR A 258 -28.95 -0.41 -11.27
N THR A 259 -27.83 -0.48 -10.58
CA THR A 259 -26.63 0.28 -10.94
C THR A 259 -25.96 -0.26 -12.20
N LEU A 260 -25.76 -1.59 -12.27
CA LEU A 260 -25.13 -2.24 -13.42
C LEU A 260 -26.03 -2.20 -14.65
N ALA A 261 -27.30 -2.53 -14.51
CA ALA A 261 -28.28 -2.41 -15.59
C ALA A 261 -28.43 -0.96 -16.07
N GLY A 262 -28.44 0.00 -15.15
CA GLY A 262 -28.49 1.44 -15.48
C GLY A 262 -27.23 1.91 -16.21
N ALA A 263 -26.06 1.41 -15.86
CA ALA A 263 -24.82 1.70 -16.59
C ALA A 263 -24.87 1.17 -18.03
N ALA A 264 -25.27 -0.09 -18.19
CA ALA A 264 -25.48 -0.69 -19.52
C ALA A 264 -26.50 0.09 -20.36
N ALA A 265 -27.62 0.50 -19.76
CA ALA A 265 -28.68 1.27 -20.45
C ALA A 265 -28.19 2.68 -20.90
N ARG A 266 -27.22 3.27 -20.20
CA ARG A 266 -26.60 4.55 -20.60
C ARG A 266 -25.57 4.40 -21.73
N GLY A 267 -25.32 3.17 -22.21
CA GLY A 267 -24.33 2.91 -23.27
C GLY A 267 -22.87 2.97 -22.78
N ILE A 268 -22.65 2.82 -21.47
CA ILE A 268 -21.31 2.74 -20.90
C ILE A 268 -20.70 1.39 -21.24
N THR A 269 -19.43 1.34 -21.64
CA THR A 269 -18.69 0.10 -21.81
C THR A 269 -18.56 -0.58 -20.45
N LEU A 270 -19.34 -1.66 -20.22
CA LEU A 270 -19.33 -2.40 -18.97
C LEU A 270 -18.71 -3.78 -19.19
N GLU A 271 -17.55 -4.04 -18.56
CA GLU A 271 -16.86 -5.32 -18.63
C GLU A 271 -16.70 -5.91 -17.22
N VAL A 272 -17.18 -7.15 -17.05
CA VAL A 272 -17.15 -7.85 -15.77
C VAL A 272 -16.33 -9.12 -15.89
N TYR A 273 -15.36 -9.29 -15.03
CA TYR A 273 -14.50 -10.45 -14.94
C TYR A 273 -14.63 -11.10 -13.57
N VAL A 274 -14.72 -12.43 -13.54
CA VAL A 274 -14.73 -13.20 -12.30
C VAL A 274 -13.68 -14.31 -12.37
N ALA A 275 -12.93 -14.50 -11.28
CA ALA A 275 -11.91 -15.54 -11.22
C ALA A 275 -12.52 -16.94 -11.03
N SER A 276 -13.71 -17.03 -10.47
CA SER A 276 -14.45 -18.29 -10.28
C SER A 276 -15.80 -18.21 -10.96
N PRO A 277 -16.25 -19.28 -11.66
CA PRO A 277 -17.57 -19.31 -12.28
C PRO A 277 -18.68 -19.00 -11.26
N PRO A 278 -19.60 -18.08 -11.57
CA PRO A 278 -20.73 -17.79 -10.69
C PRO A 278 -21.64 -19.01 -10.53
N ARG A 279 -22.31 -19.12 -9.40
CA ARG A 279 -23.37 -20.10 -9.18
C ARG A 279 -24.59 -19.77 -10.02
N ASP A 280 -25.52 -20.72 -10.19
CA ASP A 280 -26.66 -20.56 -11.09
C ASP A 280 -27.60 -19.42 -10.66
N ASP A 281 -27.77 -19.17 -9.37
CA ASP A 281 -28.48 -18.00 -8.85
C ASP A 281 -27.84 -16.66 -9.25
N ALA A 282 -26.55 -16.54 -9.20
CA ALA A 282 -25.82 -15.36 -9.64
C ALA A 282 -25.82 -15.20 -11.17
N LYS A 283 -25.75 -16.31 -11.93
CA LYS A 283 -25.87 -16.29 -13.39
C LYS A 283 -27.26 -15.78 -13.83
N ALA A 284 -28.32 -16.20 -13.13
CA ALA A 284 -29.68 -15.72 -13.41
C ALA A 284 -29.78 -14.20 -13.26
N ILE A 285 -29.17 -13.62 -12.22
CA ILE A 285 -29.16 -12.17 -12.00
C ILE A 285 -28.36 -11.43 -13.10
N PHE A 286 -27.20 -11.96 -13.52
CA PHE A 286 -26.46 -11.39 -14.65
C PHE A 286 -27.30 -11.36 -15.93
N ALA A 287 -28.01 -12.45 -16.21
CA ALA A 287 -28.90 -12.54 -17.37
C ALA A 287 -30.09 -11.54 -17.26
N GLU A 288 -30.68 -11.40 -16.08
CA GLU A 288 -31.77 -10.43 -15.82
C GLU A 288 -31.28 -8.97 -16.03
N MET A 289 -30.05 -8.66 -15.62
CA MET A 289 -29.45 -7.34 -15.80
C MET A 289 -29.02 -7.06 -17.26
N ASN A 290 -29.00 -8.08 -18.12
CA ASN A 290 -28.41 -8.04 -19.45
C ASN A 290 -26.93 -7.57 -19.42
N VAL A 291 -26.18 -8.09 -18.44
CA VAL A 291 -24.75 -7.79 -18.24
C VAL A 291 -23.94 -9.07 -18.45
N ASP A 292 -23.06 -9.02 -19.44
CA ASP A 292 -22.15 -10.13 -19.73
C ASP A 292 -21.00 -10.16 -18.74
N TYR A 293 -20.48 -11.36 -18.47
CA TYR A 293 -19.29 -11.55 -17.68
C TYR A 293 -18.36 -12.59 -18.32
N SER A 294 -17.07 -12.46 -18.06
CA SER A 294 -16.04 -13.41 -18.47
C SER A 294 -15.42 -14.10 -17.27
N VAL A 295 -15.11 -15.40 -17.40
CA VAL A 295 -14.39 -16.14 -16.38
C VAL A 295 -12.92 -16.19 -16.76
N LYS A 296 -12.06 -15.51 -15.97
CA LYS A 296 -10.60 -15.53 -16.16
C LYS A 296 -9.95 -16.13 -14.93
N ALA A 297 -9.44 -17.35 -15.04
CA ALA A 297 -8.82 -18.10 -13.94
C ALA A 297 -7.47 -17.52 -13.46
N LYS A 298 -6.83 -16.66 -14.24
CA LYS A 298 -5.55 -16.02 -13.92
C LYS A 298 -5.79 -14.77 -13.06
N GLY A 299 -5.50 -14.90 -11.79
CA GLY A 299 -5.43 -13.81 -10.84
C GLY A 299 -6.68 -13.64 -9.97
N ARG A 300 -6.51 -13.70 -8.65
CA ARG A 300 -7.57 -13.29 -7.68
C ARG A 300 -7.53 -11.76 -7.52
N LEU A 301 -7.68 -11.06 -8.63
CA LEU A 301 -7.67 -9.60 -8.64
C LEU A 301 -9.04 -9.11 -8.15
N CYS A 302 -9.05 -8.22 -7.16
CA CYS A 302 -10.22 -7.44 -6.79
C CYS A 302 -9.90 -5.99 -7.15
N ALA A 303 -10.32 -5.58 -8.35
CA ALA A 303 -10.05 -4.27 -8.89
C ALA A 303 -11.23 -3.75 -9.71
N ALA A 304 -11.39 -2.44 -9.78
CA ALA A 304 -12.25 -1.81 -10.78
C ALA A 304 -11.56 -0.60 -11.38
N VAL A 305 -11.86 -0.31 -12.63
CA VAL A 305 -11.44 0.90 -13.32
C VAL A 305 -12.67 1.58 -13.90
N ILE A 306 -12.92 2.81 -13.49
CA ILE A 306 -14.07 3.60 -13.91
C ILE A 306 -13.57 4.79 -14.73
N ASP A 307 -14.13 4.97 -15.93
CA ASP A 307 -13.81 6.05 -16.87
C ASP A 307 -12.32 6.19 -17.23
N GLU A 308 -11.56 5.07 -17.16
CA GLU A 308 -10.12 5.04 -17.41
C GLU A 308 -9.30 5.96 -16.48
N GLU A 309 -9.86 6.32 -15.34
CA GLU A 309 -9.28 7.27 -14.41
C GLU A 309 -9.35 6.79 -12.95
N THR A 310 -10.53 6.39 -12.48
CA THR A 310 -10.73 5.95 -11.10
C THR A 310 -10.43 4.47 -10.94
N VAL A 311 -9.47 4.15 -10.10
CA VAL A 311 -9.00 2.78 -9.85
C VAL A 311 -9.38 2.34 -8.45
N TRP A 312 -9.97 1.17 -8.35
CA TRP A 312 -10.17 0.43 -7.10
C TRP A 312 -9.21 -0.74 -7.06
N TYR A 313 -8.54 -0.92 -5.95
CA TYR A 313 -7.63 -2.07 -5.77
C TYR A 313 -7.53 -2.50 -4.32
N GLY A 314 -7.62 -3.82 -4.06
CA GLY A 314 -7.47 -4.32 -2.71
C GLY A 314 -7.95 -5.75 -2.51
N THR A 315 -8.62 -6.01 -1.38
CA THR A 315 -9.14 -7.34 -1.03
C THR A 315 -10.66 -7.42 -0.98
N ILE A 316 -11.37 -6.28 -1.16
CA ILE A 316 -12.83 -6.24 -1.23
C ILE A 316 -13.28 -6.95 -2.51
N PRO A 317 -14.14 -7.98 -2.40
CA PRO A 317 -14.55 -8.78 -3.56
C PRO A 317 -15.70 -8.12 -4.33
N LEU A 318 -15.51 -6.96 -4.88
CA LEU A 318 -16.45 -6.00 -5.50
C LEU A 318 -17.87 -6.51 -5.90
N LEU A 319 -18.03 -7.79 -6.25
CA LEU A 319 -19.30 -8.43 -6.60
C LEU A 319 -19.82 -9.40 -5.52
N ALA A 320 -19.26 -9.32 -4.31
CA ALA A 320 -19.70 -10.06 -3.14
C ALA A 320 -19.52 -9.22 -1.88
N PHE A 321 -20.20 -9.58 -0.79
CA PHE A 321 -20.04 -8.86 0.46
C PHE A 321 -18.64 -9.04 1.05
N PRO A 322 -17.98 -7.94 1.41
CA PRO A 322 -16.65 -7.99 2.00
C PRO A 322 -16.69 -8.55 3.44
N LYS A 323 -15.57 -9.12 3.86
CA LYS A 323 -15.32 -9.50 5.25
C LYS A 323 -14.81 -8.30 6.05
N LYS A 324 -14.85 -8.41 7.38
CA LYS A 324 -14.41 -7.34 8.29
C LYS A 324 -12.95 -6.89 8.06
N GLU A 325 -12.10 -7.81 7.65
CA GLU A 325 -10.68 -7.58 7.39
C GLU A 325 -10.37 -7.10 5.97
N ASP A 326 -11.35 -7.12 5.05
CA ASP A 326 -11.11 -6.67 3.67
C ASP A 326 -10.96 -5.15 3.61
N ARG A 327 -10.11 -4.68 2.72
CA ARG A 327 -9.86 -3.25 2.45
C ARG A 327 -9.55 -3.07 0.97
N SER A 328 -9.96 -1.94 0.42
CA SER A 328 -9.53 -1.50 -0.90
C SER A 328 -9.15 -0.03 -0.86
N ILE A 329 -8.32 0.38 -1.78
CA ILE A 329 -8.00 1.77 -2.04
C ILE A 329 -8.71 2.17 -3.31
N ARG A 330 -9.30 3.34 -3.30
CA ARG A 330 -9.87 4.02 -4.45
C ARG A 330 -9.04 5.29 -4.70
N PHE A 331 -8.56 5.47 -5.91
CA PHE A 331 -7.75 6.63 -6.29
C PHE A 331 -7.94 6.95 -7.77
N LYS A 332 -7.50 8.15 -8.19
CA LYS A 332 -7.51 8.57 -9.59
C LYS A 332 -6.11 8.55 -10.18
N SER A 333 -5.95 7.85 -11.30
CA SER A 333 -4.72 7.83 -12.10
C SER A 333 -5.01 7.18 -13.45
N ASN A 334 -4.92 7.95 -14.52
CA ASN A 334 -5.06 7.43 -15.89
C ASN A 334 -3.95 6.44 -16.24
N GLU A 335 -2.74 6.66 -15.74
CA GLU A 335 -1.60 5.79 -15.99
C GLU A 335 -1.79 4.40 -15.37
N VAL A 336 -2.15 4.35 -14.09
CA VAL A 336 -2.44 3.10 -13.38
C VAL A 336 -3.71 2.44 -13.92
N ALA A 337 -4.73 3.23 -14.29
CA ALA A 337 -5.93 2.71 -14.93
C ALA A 337 -5.61 1.98 -16.24
N ALA A 338 -4.80 2.59 -17.12
CA ALA A 338 -4.37 1.97 -18.37
C ALA A 338 -3.59 0.67 -18.15
N GLU A 339 -2.77 0.63 -17.10
CA GLU A 339 -2.02 -0.56 -16.70
C GLU A 339 -2.96 -1.71 -16.30
N PHE A 340 -3.92 -1.44 -15.39
CA PHE A 340 -4.91 -2.43 -14.97
C PHE A 340 -5.75 -2.96 -16.14
N LEU A 341 -6.20 -2.09 -17.04
CA LEU A 341 -6.95 -2.48 -18.22
C LEU A 341 -6.13 -3.41 -19.13
N SER A 342 -4.85 -3.10 -19.34
CA SER A 342 -3.94 -3.97 -20.10
C SER A 342 -3.75 -5.35 -19.44
N GLU A 343 -3.72 -5.42 -18.10
CA GLU A 343 -3.55 -6.68 -17.36
C GLU A 343 -4.83 -7.53 -17.36
N ILE A 344 -6.00 -6.88 -17.25
CA ILE A 344 -7.30 -7.56 -17.22
C ILE A 344 -7.68 -8.09 -18.61
N GLN A 345 -7.28 -7.43 -19.69
CA GLN A 345 -7.60 -7.83 -21.06
C GLN A 345 -6.72 -8.97 -21.58
N GLN A 346 -5.54 -9.22 -21.04
CA GLN A 346 -4.69 -10.38 -21.33
C GLN A 346 -5.17 -11.65 -20.60
#